data_856dd2a468692cbd0857c07facfa888e
#
_entry.id   856dd2a468692cbd0857c07facfa888e
#
_cell.length_a   1.000
_cell.length_b   1.000
_cell.length_c   1.000
_cell.angle_alpha   90.00
_cell.angle_beta   90.00
_cell.angle_gamma   90.00
#
_symmetry.space_group_name_H-M   'P 1'
#
loop_
_entity.id
_entity.type
_entity.pdbx_description
1 polymer ?
#
loop_
_entity_poly.entity_id
_entity_poly.type
_entity_poly.pdbx_seq_one_letter_code
_entity_poly.pdbx_strand_id
1 'polypeptide(L)'
;MTATSLPDTGRIVPGAESAFHEEEYRQRMAKARQLLVKAGLDVMVITGPENIFYLTGQQTPGYYTFQMLVLPVEGEPVFVIRQLEYFNFISNTFIRDAAIYTDGDNPVNFLLDVLKARGWMKSRIGIDKRGWFLPIAIYEALQAAIGTIHDAAGVIEQLRAVKSAAELEKMAHAARYVDAGMLAGRAAIAAGATENDLVSAMMGAAIAAGSEYMGMEPLVSSGPRTGVPHGTWRRRKIVEGDPIFLEMAAAHDRYHAALMRSAWLGKPPAVALEMEKVCQEALQAALDAIRPGATCEAPHLACQAVIDRAGYTDNFKKRTGYSIGISFAPDWGEGAILSLYSGITTELQPGMTFHIPPALRIYGEFTVGVSETIVVTETGYRALGTVDRPLILL
;
A
#
# COMPACT_ATOMS: atom_id res chain seq x y z
N MET A 1 -14.36 -11.83 35.66
CA MET A 1 -14.60 -10.42 35.18
C MET A 1 -16.04 -10.35 34.69
N THR A 2 -16.81 -9.40 35.17
CA THR A 2 -18.16 -9.12 34.66
C THR A 2 -18.03 -8.73 33.20
N ALA A 3 -18.78 -9.41 32.32
CA ALA A 3 -18.92 -9.02 30.92
C ALA A 3 -19.33 -7.54 30.92
N THR A 4 -18.41 -6.66 30.59
CA THR A 4 -18.73 -5.25 30.38
C THR A 4 -19.74 -5.24 29.24
N SER A 5 -20.96 -4.78 29.51
CA SER A 5 -21.95 -4.61 28.46
C SER A 5 -21.34 -3.73 27.37
N LEU A 6 -21.46 -4.14 26.09
CA LEU A 6 -20.99 -3.34 24.98
C LEU A 6 -21.61 -1.93 25.08
N PRO A 7 -20.85 -0.87 24.79
CA PRO A 7 -21.39 0.49 24.80
C PRO A 7 -22.59 0.63 23.88
N ASP A 8 -23.56 1.45 24.29
CA ASP A 8 -24.66 1.84 23.41
C ASP A 8 -24.11 2.60 22.20
N THR A 9 -24.39 2.09 21.00
CA THR A 9 -23.92 2.68 19.75
C THR A 9 -24.75 3.88 19.28
N GLY A 10 -25.83 4.20 20.01
CA GLY A 10 -26.68 5.34 19.72
C GLY A 10 -27.26 5.31 18.30
N ARG A 11 -26.93 6.34 17.50
CA ARG A 11 -27.40 6.46 16.10
C ARG A 11 -26.43 5.90 15.06
N ILE A 12 -25.33 5.24 15.45
CA ILE A 12 -24.37 4.66 14.51
C ILE A 12 -25.02 3.46 13.84
N VAL A 13 -25.11 3.51 12.52
CA VAL A 13 -25.59 2.40 11.71
C VAL A 13 -24.44 1.43 11.45
N PRO A 14 -24.55 0.20 11.92
CA PRO A 14 -23.47 -0.77 11.76
C PRO A 14 -23.15 -1.07 10.30
N GLY A 15 -21.86 -0.94 9.92
CA GLY A 15 -21.37 -1.20 8.56
C GLY A 15 -21.73 -0.11 7.53
N ALA A 16 -22.23 1.07 7.98
CA ALA A 16 -22.63 2.15 7.07
C ALA A 16 -21.45 2.72 6.24
N GLU A 17 -20.23 2.69 6.81
CA GLU A 17 -18.99 3.17 6.17
C GLU A 17 -18.18 2.02 5.55
N SER A 18 -18.77 0.84 5.39
CA SER A 18 -18.08 -0.32 4.85
C SER A 18 -17.75 -0.14 3.37
N ALA A 19 -16.50 -0.40 2.99
CA ALA A 19 -16.02 -0.25 1.61
C ALA A 19 -16.63 -1.24 0.61
N PHE A 20 -17.12 -2.39 1.09
CA PHE A 20 -17.75 -3.45 0.30
C PHE A 20 -18.99 -4.00 1.02
N HIS A 21 -19.83 -4.72 0.29
CA HIS A 21 -20.90 -5.49 0.90
C HIS A 21 -20.34 -6.62 1.80
N GLU A 22 -21.08 -6.97 2.84
CA GLU A 22 -20.72 -8.00 3.80
C GLU A 22 -20.32 -9.33 3.14
N GLU A 23 -21.03 -9.71 2.06
CA GLU A 23 -20.77 -10.95 1.32
C GLU A 23 -19.35 -11.03 0.77
N GLU A 24 -18.76 -9.93 0.27
CA GLU A 24 -17.38 -9.87 -0.20
C GLU A 24 -16.40 -10.21 0.94
N TYR A 25 -16.60 -9.66 2.12
CA TYR A 25 -15.76 -9.95 3.29
C TYR A 25 -15.91 -11.38 3.77
N ARG A 26 -17.13 -11.93 3.77
CA ARG A 26 -17.36 -13.32 4.13
C ARG A 26 -16.66 -14.29 3.17
N GLN A 27 -16.67 -14.00 1.89
CA GLN A 27 -15.93 -14.79 0.87
C GLN A 27 -14.41 -14.70 1.09
N ARG A 28 -13.87 -13.52 1.40
CA ARG A 28 -12.46 -13.33 1.74
C ARG A 28 -12.07 -14.10 2.99
N MET A 29 -12.89 -14.06 4.04
CA MET A 29 -12.69 -14.85 5.26
C MET A 29 -12.74 -16.35 4.98
N ALA A 30 -13.67 -16.82 4.16
CA ALA A 30 -13.76 -18.23 3.80
C ALA A 30 -12.48 -18.72 3.11
N LYS A 31 -11.95 -17.92 2.16
CA LYS A 31 -10.65 -18.20 1.51
C LYS A 31 -9.49 -18.17 2.52
N ALA A 32 -9.47 -17.19 3.43
CA ALA A 32 -8.45 -17.09 4.48
C ALA A 32 -8.46 -18.34 5.39
N ARG A 33 -9.63 -18.80 5.80
CA ARG A 33 -9.80 -20.04 6.60
C ARG A 33 -9.27 -21.27 5.89
N GLN A 34 -9.51 -21.40 4.59
CA GLN A 34 -8.93 -22.50 3.79
C GLN A 34 -7.40 -22.48 3.82
N LEU A 35 -6.80 -21.29 3.75
CA LEU A 35 -5.35 -21.14 3.83
C LEU A 35 -4.80 -21.42 5.23
N LEU A 36 -5.54 -21.05 6.29
CA LEU A 36 -5.19 -21.42 7.67
C LEU A 36 -5.16 -22.94 7.84
N VAL A 37 -6.19 -23.64 7.36
CA VAL A 37 -6.23 -25.12 7.38
C VAL A 37 -5.03 -25.69 6.64
N LYS A 38 -4.72 -25.18 5.44
CA LYS A 38 -3.55 -25.62 4.64
C LYS A 38 -2.23 -25.37 5.36
N ALA A 39 -2.13 -24.28 6.13
CA ALA A 39 -0.97 -23.94 6.96
C ALA A 39 -0.94 -24.75 8.28
N GLY A 40 -1.96 -25.56 8.56
CA GLY A 40 -2.10 -26.32 9.80
C GLY A 40 -2.32 -25.43 11.03
N LEU A 41 -3.00 -24.31 10.86
CA LEU A 41 -3.37 -23.37 11.92
C LEU A 41 -4.86 -23.49 12.23
N ASP A 42 -5.22 -23.32 13.50
CA ASP A 42 -6.62 -23.33 13.96
C ASP A 42 -7.15 -21.91 14.15
N VAL A 43 -6.27 -21.00 14.53
CA VAL A 43 -6.58 -19.58 14.82
C VAL A 43 -5.46 -18.69 14.33
N MET A 44 -5.79 -17.57 13.71
CA MET A 44 -4.82 -16.53 13.38
C MET A 44 -5.13 -15.23 14.13
N VAL A 45 -4.12 -14.65 14.76
CA VAL A 45 -4.15 -13.30 15.33
C VAL A 45 -3.54 -12.36 14.30
N ILE A 46 -4.35 -11.42 13.81
CA ILE A 46 -4.01 -10.49 12.73
C ILE A 46 -3.89 -9.10 13.32
N THR A 47 -2.75 -8.45 13.14
CA THR A 47 -2.46 -7.12 13.70
C THR A 47 -2.25 -6.04 12.62
N GLY A 48 -1.89 -6.44 11.40
CA GLY A 48 -1.69 -5.52 10.29
C GLY A 48 -3.01 -4.87 9.84
N PRO A 49 -3.09 -3.52 9.82
CA PRO A 49 -4.32 -2.81 9.44
C PRO A 49 -4.79 -3.14 8.04
N GLU A 50 -3.88 -3.41 7.10
CA GLU A 50 -4.21 -3.79 5.73
C GLU A 50 -4.94 -5.14 5.67
N ASN A 51 -4.47 -6.14 6.43
CA ASN A 51 -5.09 -7.47 6.49
C ASN A 51 -6.43 -7.42 7.25
N ILE A 52 -6.51 -6.61 8.31
CA ILE A 52 -7.75 -6.35 9.04
C ILE A 52 -8.78 -5.71 8.12
N PHE A 53 -8.40 -4.65 7.40
CA PHE A 53 -9.28 -3.98 6.44
C PHE A 53 -9.73 -4.94 5.33
N TYR A 54 -8.81 -5.70 4.74
CA TYR A 54 -9.14 -6.65 3.67
C TYR A 54 -10.22 -7.66 4.08
N LEU A 55 -10.14 -8.14 5.32
CA LEU A 55 -11.05 -9.18 5.82
C LEU A 55 -12.35 -8.61 6.40
N THR A 56 -12.40 -7.34 6.83
CA THR A 56 -13.50 -6.84 7.67
C THR A 56 -14.05 -5.48 7.31
N GLY A 57 -13.30 -4.68 6.54
CA GLY A 57 -13.60 -3.27 6.27
C GLY A 57 -13.14 -2.31 7.35
N GLN A 58 -12.66 -2.81 8.51
CA GLN A 58 -12.20 -1.93 9.58
C GLN A 58 -11.05 -1.05 9.13
N GLN A 59 -11.26 0.25 9.20
CA GLN A 59 -10.26 1.28 8.93
C GLN A 59 -10.39 2.42 9.93
N THR A 60 -9.27 2.95 10.36
CA THR A 60 -9.19 4.10 11.26
C THR A 60 -7.77 4.66 11.23
N PRO A 61 -7.55 5.98 11.32
CA PRO A 61 -6.21 6.50 11.62
C PRO A 61 -5.72 6.06 13.00
N GLY A 62 -6.62 5.60 13.89
CA GLY A 62 -6.29 5.14 15.24
C GLY A 62 -5.58 3.79 15.32
N TYR A 63 -5.22 3.16 14.20
CA TYR A 63 -4.44 1.90 14.19
C TYR A 63 -3.03 2.02 14.80
N TYR A 64 -2.56 3.23 15.09
CA TYR A 64 -1.36 3.46 15.91
C TYR A 64 -1.51 2.94 17.34
N THR A 65 -2.73 2.76 17.84
CA THR A 65 -3.01 1.97 19.03
C THR A 65 -3.20 0.52 18.64
N PHE A 66 -2.74 -0.40 19.50
CA PHE A 66 -2.73 -1.81 19.17
C PHE A 66 -4.15 -2.37 19.02
N GLN A 67 -4.41 -3.02 17.90
CA GLN A 67 -5.66 -3.72 17.61
C GLN A 67 -5.37 -5.11 17.05
N MET A 68 -6.30 -6.04 17.24
CA MET A 68 -6.18 -7.41 16.73
C MET A 68 -7.52 -7.91 16.22
N LEU A 69 -7.48 -8.64 15.11
CA LEU A 69 -8.55 -9.51 14.66
C LEU A 69 -8.14 -10.95 14.97
N VAL A 70 -8.95 -11.67 15.73
CA VAL A 70 -8.79 -13.10 15.98
C VAL A 70 -9.69 -13.84 15.00
N LEU A 71 -9.09 -14.51 14.03
CA LEU A 71 -9.81 -15.28 12.99
C LEU A 71 -9.63 -16.77 13.26
N PRO A 72 -10.66 -17.48 13.74
CA PRO A 72 -10.64 -18.95 13.84
C PRO A 72 -10.98 -19.59 12.50
N VAL A 73 -10.54 -20.84 12.30
CA VAL A 73 -10.97 -21.66 11.15
C VAL A 73 -12.48 -21.90 11.22
N GLU A 74 -13.01 -22.16 12.42
CA GLU A 74 -14.44 -22.36 12.67
C GLU A 74 -14.95 -21.37 13.73
N GLY A 75 -16.13 -20.79 13.49
CA GLY A 75 -16.77 -19.84 14.40
C GLY A 75 -16.61 -18.38 13.92
N GLU A 76 -17.16 -17.44 14.71
CA GLU A 76 -17.12 -16.02 14.38
C GLU A 76 -15.79 -15.36 14.79
N PRO A 77 -15.28 -14.44 13.98
CA PRO A 77 -14.09 -13.66 14.32
C PRO A 77 -14.37 -12.70 15.48
N VAL A 78 -13.34 -12.41 16.26
CA VAL A 78 -13.43 -11.50 17.42
C VAL A 78 -12.40 -10.40 17.28
N PHE A 79 -12.79 -9.14 17.52
CA PHE A 79 -11.84 -8.04 17.64
C PHE A 79 -11.36 -7.88 19.09
N VAL A 80 -10.09 -7.48 19.24
CA VAL A 80 -9.58 -6.86 20.47
C VAL A 80 -9.20 -5.45 20.11
N ILE A 81 -9.94 -4.47 20.64
CA ILE A 81 -9.90 -3.09 20.17
C ILE A 81 -9.99 -2.10 21.34
N ARG A 82 -9.32 -0.96 21.19
CA ARG A 82 -9.39 0.15 22.14
C ARG A 82 -10.81 0.72 22.23
N GLN A 83 -11.26 1.09 23.40
CA GLN A 83 -12.61 1.63 23.66
C GLN A 83 -12.96 2.83 22.73
N LEU A 84 -12.02 3.76 22.51
CA LEU A 84 -12.23 4.91 21.65
C LEU A 84 -12.55 4.48 20.20
N GLU A 85 -11.91 3.43 19.71
CA GLU A 85 -12.07 2.95 18.33
C GLU A 85 -13.33 2.08 18.14
N TYR A 86 -14.03 1.71 19.21
CA TYR A 86 -15.18 0.83 19.14
C TYR A 86 -16.31 1.37 18.25
N PHE A 87 -16.58 2.67 18.31
CA PHE A 87 -17.65 3.28 17.51
C PHE A 87 -17.29 3.37 16.03
N ASN A 88 -16.03 3.64 15.72
CA ASN A 88 -15.50 3.55 14.36
C ASN A 88 -15.57 2.11 13.84
N PHE A 89 -15.20 1.13 14.66
CA PHE A 89 -15.30 -0.29 14.34
C PHE A 89 -16.75 -0.70 13.97
N ILE A 90 -17.74 -0.29 14.76
CA ILE A 90 -19.15 -0.59 14.46
C ILE A 90 -19.58 0.04 13.14
N SER A 91 -19.15 1.27 12.84
CA SER A 91 -19.48 1.95 11.58
C SER A 91 -18.87 1.29 10.34
N ASN A 92 -17.66 0.74 10.47
CA ASN A 92 -16.90 0.21 9.33
C ASN A 92 -17.12 -1.29 9.07
N THR A 93 -17.56 -2.09 10.08
CA THR A 93 -17.58 -3.54 9.94
C THR A 93 -18.96 -4.15 10.18
N PHE A 94 -19.14 -5.35 9.64
CA PHE A 94 -20.28 -6.22 9.95
C PHE A 94 -20.03 -7.07 11.22
N ILE A 95 -18.79 -7.16 11.73
CA ILE A 95 -18.44 -7.92 12.92
C ILE A 95 -18.99 -7.20 14.15
N ARG A 96 -19.49 -7.98 15.13
CA ARG A 96 -20.09 -7.43 16.35
C ARG A 96 -19.40 -7.91 17.61
N ASP A 97 -18.59 -8.96 17.50
CA ASP A 97 -17.90 -9.54 18.65
C ASP A 97 -16.57 -8.83 18.88
N ALA A 98 -16.46 -8.18 20.04
CA ALA A 98 -15.27 -7.40 20.38
C ALA A 98 -14.96 -7.46 21.88
N ALA A 99 -13.69 -7.64 22.22
CA ALA A 99 -13.14 -7.37 23.55
C ALA A 99 -12.56 -5.96 23.56
N ILE A 100 -13.13 -5.11 24.43
CA ILE A 100 -12.84 -3.67 24.45
C ILE A 100 -11.93 -3.36 25.64
N TYR A 101 -10.75 -2.80 25.37
CA TYR A 101 -9.80 -2.35 26.39
C TYR A 101 -9.72 -0.82 26.48
N THR A 102 -9.37 -0.30 27.65
CA THR A 102 -9.15 1.13 27.90
C THR A 102 -7.67 1.49 27.80
N ASP A 103 -7.35 2.79 27.80
CA ASP A 103 -5.96 3.28 27.72
C ASP A 103 -5.06 2.83 28.88
N GLY A 104 -5.65 2.45 30.00
CA GLY A 104 -4.92 1.93 31.16
C GLY A 104 -4.71 0.42 31.16
N ASP A 105 -5.30 -0.28 30.20
CA ASP A 105 -5.29 -1.74 30.14
C ASP A 105 -4.14 -2.28 29.25
N ASN A 106 -3.75 -3.53 29.54
CA ASN A 106 -2.86 -4.27 28.66
C ASN A 106 -3.69 -5.10 27.67
N PRO A 107 -3.66 -4.79 26.35
CA PRO A 107 -4.48 -5.48 25.34
C PRO A 107 -4.18 -6.99 25.25
N VAL A 108 -2.99 -7.44 25.67
CA VAL A 108 -2.64 -8.87 25.72
C VAL A 108 -3.59 -9.64 26.62
N ASN A 109 -3.96 -9.09 27.78
CA ASN A 109 -4.87 -9.74 28.71
C ASN A 109 -6.25 -9.97 28.08
N PHE A 110 -6.74 -9.01 27.31
CA PHE A 110 -8.03 -9.12 26.60
C PHE A 110 -7.99 -10.21 25.52
N LEU A 111 -6.89 -10.30 24.75
CA LEU A 111 -6.70 -11.40 23.82
C LEU A 111 -6.68 -12.75 24.55
N LEU A 112 -5.94 -12.87 25.65
CA LEU A 112 -5.88 -14.12 26.42
C LEU A 112 -7.25 -14.51 27.00
N ASP A 113 -8.04 -13.55 27.43
CA ASP A 113 -9.40 -13.78 27.90
C ASP A 113 -10.33 -14.25 26.77
N VAL A 114 -10.20 -13.68 25.57
CA VAL A 114 -10.90 -14.17 24.36
C VAL A 114 -10.50 -15.63 24.06
N LEU A 115 -9.20 -15.93 24.01
CA LEU A 115 -8.69 -17.25 23.72
C LEU A 115 -9.18 -18.30 24.75
N LYS A 116 -9.21 -17.93 26.03
CA LYS A 116 -9.74 -18.78 27.10
C LYS A 116 -11.24 -19.00 26.96
N ALA A 117 -12.02 -17.94 26.78
CA ALA A 117 -13.47 -17.98 26.70
C ALA A 117 -13.94 -18.82 25.49
N ARG A 118 -13.18 -18.83 24.42
CA ARG A 118 -13.46 -19.58 23.18
C ARG A 118 -12.84 -20.99 23.17
N GLY A 119 -12.07 -21.38 24.18
CA GLY A 119 -11.38 -22.67 24.25
C GLY A 119 -10.16 -22.77 23.30
N TRP A 120 -9.64 -21.66 22.80
CA TRP A 120 -8.55 -21.62 21.81
C TRP A 120 -7.14 -21.60 22.40
N MET A 121 -6.99 -21.64 23.72
CA MET A 121 -5.67 -21.62 24.38
C MET A 121 -4.76 -22.79 24.00
N LYS A 122 -5.32 -23.91 23.54
CA LYS A 122 -4.58 -25.10 23.09
C LYS A 122 -4.54 -25.25 21.57
N SER A 123 -5.11 -24.30 20.85
CA SER A 123 -5.12 -24.29 19.40
C SER A 123 -3.74 -23.94 18.83
N ARG A 124 -3.52 -24.32 17.58
CA ARG A 124 -2.33 -23.92 16.83
C ARG A 124 -2.53 -22.47 16.35
N ILE A 125 -2.02 -21.53 17.13
CA ILE A 125 -2.18 -20.10 16.92
C ILE A 125 -1.07 -19.59 16.01
N GLY A 126 -1.44 -18.91 14.93
CA GLY A 126 -0.55 -18.21 14.03
C GLY A 126 -0.61 -16.69 14.21
N ILE A 127 0.51 -16.01 13.96
CA ILE A 127 0.61 -14.56 13.88
C ILE A 127 1.57 -14.18 12.75
N ASP A 128 1.30 -13.07 12.03
CA ASP A 128 2.26 -12.56 11.05
C ASP A 128 3.47 -11.94 11.77
N LYS A 129 4.60 -12.67 11.74
CA LYS A 129 5.85 -12.23 12.40
C LYS A 129 6.62 -11.18 11.62
N ARG A 130 6.22 -10.85 10.38
CA ARG A 130 6.80 -9.77 9.58
C ARG A 130 6.04 -8.45 9.73
N GLY A 131 4.90 -8.47 10.43
CA GLY A 131 4.02 -7.32 10.57
C GLY A 131 4.66 -6.18 11.36
N TRP A 132 4.62 -4.97 10.83
CA TRP A 132 5.13 -3.76 11.47
C TRP A 132 4.31 -3.32 12.68
N PHE A 133 3.07 -3.77 12.76
CA PHE A 133 2.09 -3.39 13.79
C PHE A 133 2.02 -4.42 14.94
N LEU A 134 3.05 -5.23 15.10
CA LEU A 134 3.21 -6.15 16.21
C LEU A 134 4.44 -5.74 17.05
N PRO A 135 4.26 -4.97 18.14
CA PRO A 135 5.37 -4.65 19.04
C PRO A 135 5.99 -5.92 19.64
N ILE A 136 7.31 -5.98 19.69
CA ILE A 136 8.06 -7.14 20.22
C ILE A 136 7.59 -7.48 21.63
N ALA A 137 7.43 -6.50 22.51
CA ALA A 137 6.96 -6.71 23.89
C ALA A 137 5.57 -7.39 23.96
N ILE A 138 4.68 -7.08 23.01
CA ILE A 138 3.37 -7.73 22.91
C ILE A 138 3.55 -9.19 22.44
N TYR A 139 4.37 -9.43 21.43
CA TYR A 139 4.68 -10.77 20.96
C TYR A 139 5.29 -11.64 22.07
N GLU A 140 6.27 -11.12 22.80
CA GLU A 140 6.92 -11.83 23.92
C GLU A 140 5.93 -12.16 25.04
N ALA A 141 5.04 -11.22 25.40
CA ALA A 141 4.00 -11.45 26.41
C ALA A 141 3.00 -12.53 25.95
N LEU A 142 2.59 -12.52 24.69
CA LEU A 142 1.74 -13.55 24.11
C LEU A 142 2.45 -14.90 24.10
N GLN A 143 3.71 -14.95 23.67
CA GLN A 143 4.49 -16.18 23.63
C GLN A 143 4.69 -16.79 25.03
N ALA A 144 4.96 -15.94 26.02
CA ALA A 144 5.08 -16.39 27.41
C ALA A 144 3.78 -17.00 27.95
N ALA A 145 2.61 -16.49 27.55
CA ALA A 145 1.32 -16.94 28.01
C ALA A 145 0.75 -18.15 27.24
N ILE A 146 1.01 -18.21 25.93
CA ILE A 146 0.42 -19.23 25.01
C ILE A 146 1.42 -20.38 24.76
N GLY A 147 2.72 -20.11 24.82
CA GLY A 147 3.80 -21.01 24.43
C GLY A 147 4.15 -20.88 22.95
N THR A 148 3.91 -21.91 22.15
CA THR A 148 4.28 -21.87 20.72
C THR A 148 3.30 -21.02 19.91
N ILE A 149 3.83 -19.99 19.25
CA ILE A 149 3.13 -19.20 18.24
C ILE A 149 3.79 -19.44 16.88
N HIS A 150 2.99 -19.90 15.92
CA HIS A 150 3.45 -20.20 14.56
C HIS A 150 3.55 -18.93 13.73
N ASP A 151 4.45 -18.93 12.74
CA ASP A 151 4.49 -17.86 11.76
C ASP A 151 3.38 -18.03 10.71
N ALA A 152 2.53 -17.03 10.58
CA ALA A 152 1.44 -16.97 9.61
C ALA A 152 1.66 -15.90 8.53
N ALA A 153 2.91 -15.39 8.41
CA ALA A 153 3.27 -14.41 7.41
C ALA A 153 2.97 -14.92 5.99
N GLY A 154 2.33 -14.09 5.18
CA GLY A 154 1.95 -14.42 3.81
C GLY A 154 0.60 -15.14 3.65
N VAL A 155 -0.06 -15.57 4.73
CA VAL A 155 -1.34 -16.30 4.63
C VAL A 155 -2.45 -15.40 4.06
N ILE A 156 -2.60 -14.17 4.55
CA ILE A 156 -3.60 -13.23 4.04
C ILE A 156 -3.08 -12.49 2.82
N GLU A 157 -1.80 -12.15 2.80
CA GLU A 157 -1.17 -11.37 1.74
C GLU A 157 -1.27 -12.05 0.37
N GLN A 158 -1.23 -13.38 0.30
CA GLN A 158 -1.41 -14.09 -0.98
C GLN A 158 -2.82 -13.90 -1.57
N LEU A 159 -3.85 -13.67 -0.74
CA LEU A 159 -5.20 -13.36 -1.20
C LEU A 159 -5.28 -11.94 -1.77
N ARG A 160 -4.52 -11.00 -1.19
CA ARG A 160 -4.46 -9.61 -1.61
C ARG A 160 -3.65 -9.42 -2.90
N ALA A 161 -2.80 -10.38 -3.26
CA ALA A 161 -1.97 -10.29 -4.46
C ALA A 161 -2.81 -10.17 -5.75
N VAL A 162 -3.93 -10.90 -5.83
CA VAL A 162 -4.85 -10.88 -6.98
C VAL A 162 -6.13 -10.16 -6.59
N LYS A 163 -6.37 -9.01 -7.21
CA LYS A 163 -7.52 -8.13 -6.90
C LYS A 163 -8.80 -8.65 -7.56
N SER A 164 -9.91 -8.57 -6.84
CA SER A 164 -11.25 -8.78 -7.39
C SER A 164 -11.65 -7.62 -8.33
N ALA A 165 -12.71 -7.80 -9.11
CA ALA A 165 -13.23 -6.74 -9.97
C ALA A 165 -13.63 -5.49 -9.15
N ALA A 166 -14.23 -5.68 -7.96
CA ALA A 166 -14.61 -4.59 -7.07
C ALA A 166 -13.39 -3.84 -6.50
N GLU A 167 -12.29 -4.54 -6.19
CA GLU A 167 -11.02 -3.94 -5.78
C GLU A 167 -10.39 -3.13 -6.92
N LEU A 168 -10.40 -3.65 -8.14
CA LEU A 168 -9.88 -2.97 -9.33
C LEU A 168 -10.68 -1.70 -9.67
N GLU A 169 -11.98 -1.67 -9.41
CA GLU A 169 -12.81 -0.47 -9.55
C GLU A 169 -12.35 0.65 -8.60
N LYS A 170 -12.07 0.32 -7.33
CA LYS A 170 -11.54 1.29 -6.36
C LYS A 170 -10.17 1.81 -6.78
N MET A 171 -9.29 0.95 -7.29
CA MET A 171 -8.00 1.37 -7.82
C MET A 171 -8.14 2.27 -9.06
N ALA A 172 -9.14 2.05 -9.91
CA ALA A 172 -9.42 2.92 -11.04
C ALA A 172 -9.92 4.31 -10.59
N HIS A 173 -10.66 4.41 -9.47
CA HIS A 173 -10.98 5.69 -8.84
C HIS A 173 -9.73 6.39 -8.31
N ALA A 174 -8.88 5.69 -7.55
CA ALA A 174 -7.62 6.21 -7.03
C ALA A 174 -6.71 6.71 -8.16
N ALA A 175 -6.66 6.02 -9.30
CA ALA A 175 -5.90 6.43 -10.47
C ALA A 175 -6.38 7.78 -11.04
N ARG A 176 -7.70 8.00 -11.13
CA ARG A 176 -8.23 9.32 -11.55
C ARG A 176 -7.87 10.44 -10.57
N TYR A 177 -7.79 10.14 -9.29
CA TYR A 177 -7.44 11.14 -8.27
C TYR A 177 -5.96 11.50 -8.33
N VAL A 178 -5.08 10.50 -8.52
CA VAL A 178 -3.65 10.78 -8.69
C VAL A 178 -3.36 11.51 -10.00
N ASP A 179 -4.09 11.21 -11.08
CA ASP A 179 -4.00 11.95 -12.34
C ASP A 179 -4.32 13.45 -12.13
N ALA A 180 -5.41 13.76 -11.42
CA ALA A 180 -5.78 15.13 -11.09
C ALA A 180 -4.68 15.83 -10.27
N GLY A 181 -4.11 15.14 -9.28
CA GLY A 181 -2.99 15.67 -8.49
C GLY A 181 -1.75 15.94 -9.33
N MET A 182 -1.34 15.02 -10.19
CA MET A 182 -0.18 15.17 -11.06
C MET A 182 -0.33 16.33 -12.04
N LEU A 183 -1.51 16.48 -12.65
CA LEU A 183 -1.79 17.62 -13.56
C LEU A 183 -1.76 18.95 -12.82
N ALA A 184 -2.28 19.02 -11.60
CA ALA A 184 -2.23 20.23 -10.78
C ALA A 184 -0.79 20.55 -10.33
N GLY A 185 0.00 19.55 -9.94
CA GLY A 185 1.41 19.72 -9.63
C GLY A 185 2.20 20.27 -10.83
N ARG A 186 1.99 19.70 -12.02
CA ARG A 186 2.56 20.22 -13.28
C ARG A 186 2.21 21.68 -13.50
N ALA A 187 0.95 22.06 -13.36
CA ALA A 187 0.47 23.41 -13.58
C ALA A 187 1.01 24.42 -12.56
N ALA A 188 1.40 23.98 -11.37
CA ALA A 188 1.97 24.84 -10.32
C ALA A 188 3.48 25.09 -10.47
N ILE A 189 4.18 24.41 -11.38
CA ILE A 189 5.62 24.61 -11.60
C ILE A 189 5.85 25.96 -12.25
N ALA A 190 6.54 26.84 -11.54
CA ALA A 190 6.94 28.16 -12.03
C ALA A 190 8.17 28.68 -11.28
N ALA A 191 8.95 29.55 -11.89
CA ALA A 191 10.03 30.28 -11.21
C ALA A 191 9.47 31.06 -10.02
N GLY A 192 10.07 30.88 -8.84
CA GLY A 192 9.64 31.52 -7.60
C GLY A 192 8.58 30.78 -6.80
N ALA A 193 7.87 29.81 -7.40
CA ALA A 193 7.03 28.85 -6.65
C ALA A 193 7.89 28.00 -5.71
N THR A 194 7.31 27.47 -4.67
CA THR A 194 8.00 26.58 -3.73
C THR A 194 7.55 25.12 -3.91
N GLU A 195 8.36 24.16 -3.43
CA GLU A 195 7.95 22.75 -3.35
C GLU A 195 6.64 22.59 -2.57
N ASN A 196 6.38 23.45 -1.57
CA ASN A 196 5.12 23.45 -0.82
C ASN A 196 3.92 23.84 -1.70
N ASP A 197 4.09 24.79 -2.62
CA ASP A 197 3.02 25.20 -3.55
C ASP A 197 2.64 24.05 -4.46
N LEU A 198 3.64 23.28 -4.94
CA LEU A 198 3.41 22.09 -5.77
C LEU A 198 2.62 21.03 -5.00
N VAL A 199 3.08 20.67 -3.80
CA VAL A 199 2.39 19.63 -2.98
C VAL A 199 1.00 20.09 -2.57
N SER A 200 0.82 21.35 -2.22
CA SER A 200 -0.50 21.93 -1.92
C SER A 200 -1.47 21.78 -3.10
N ALA A 201 -0.99 22.10 -4.32
CA ALA A 201 -1.78 21.94 -5.54
C ALA A 201 -2.10 20.46 -5.82
N MET A 202 -1.10 19.58 -5.72
CA MET A 202 -1.24 18.14 -5.96
C MET A 202 -2.25 17.50 -5.00
N MET A 203 -2.05 17.69 -3.70
CA MET A 203 -2.92 17.11 -2.68
C MET A 203 -4.32 17.73 -2.75
N GLY A 204 -4.43 19.05 -2.90
CA GLY A 204 -5.71 19.74 -3.02
C GLY A 204 -6.55 19.23 -4.20
N ALA A 205 -5.94 19.03 -5.37
CA ALA A 205 -6.63 18.51 -6.54
C ALA A 205 -7.03 17.03 -6.38
N ALA A 206 -6.16 16.19 -5.82
CA ALA A 206 -6.47 14.79 -5.57
C ALA A 206 -7.63 14.64 -4.56
N ILE A 207 -7.62 15.42 -3.47
CA ILE A 207 -8.69 15.44 -2.46
C ILE A 207 -9.99 15.95 -3.06
N ALA A 208 -9.95 17.03 -3.85
CA ALA A 208 -11.11 17.58 -4.52
C ALA A 208 -11.73 16.61 -5.55
N ALA A 209 -10.90 15.74 -6.15
CA ALA A 209 -11.35 14.67 -7.03
C ALA A 209 -11.96 13.47 -6.28
N GLY A 210 -11.78 13.36 -4.96
CA GLY A 210 -12.35 12.32 -4.11
C GLY A 210 -11.34 11.46 -3.34
N SER A 211 -10.03 11.78 -3.38
CA SER A 211 -9.04 11.01 -2.63
C SER A 211 -9.24 11.16 -1.12
N GLU A 212 -9.14 10.06 -0.43
CA GLU A 212 -8.90 10.02 1.02
C GLU A 212 -7.42 10.27 1.33
N TYR A 213 -7.06 10.21 2.63
CA TYR A 213 -5.64 10.26 3.02
C TYR A 213 -4.87 9.08 2.42
N MET A 214 -3.68 9.36 1.91
CA MET A 214 -2.79 8.36 1.33
C MET A 214 -1.88 7.73 2.38
N GLY A 215 -1.35 6.53 2.10
CA GLY A 215 -0.49 5.79 3.02
C GLY A 215 0.88 6.43 3.27
N MET A 216 1.35 7.28 2.36
CA MET A 216 2.62 8.02 2.49
C MET A 216 2.48 9.38 1.82
N GLU A 217 3.23 10.36 2.32
CA GLU A 217 3.28 11.71 1.78
C GLU A 217 3.81 11.73 0.33
N PRO A 218 3.43 12.74 -0.49
CA PRO A 218 4.03 12.94 -1.81
C PRO A 218 5.56 13.13 -1.73
N LEU A 219 6.27 12.50 -2.63
CA LEU A 219 7.71 12.68 -2.82
C LEU A 219 7.93 13.76 -3.87
N VAL A 220 8.07 14.99 -3.41
CA VAL A 220 8.26 16.18 -4.27
C VAL A 220 9.53 16.88 -3.89
N SER A 221 10.38 17.13 -4.89
CA SER A 221 11.66 17.81 -4.71
C SER A 221 12.04 18.60 -5.96
N SER A 222 12.93 19.57 -5.81
CA SER A 222 13.40 20.42 -6.90
C SER A 222 14.91 20.65 -6.82
N GLY A 223 15.53 20.95 -7.96
CA GLY A 223 16.96 21.19 -8.08
C GLY A 223 17.79 19.95 -7.69
N PRO A 224 18.99 20.13 -7.11
CA PRO A 224 19.88 19.02 -6.74
C PRO A 224 19.25 18.02 -5.74
N ARG A 225 18.22 18.44 -5.02
CA ARG A 225 17.52 17.56 -4.09
C ARG A 225 16.77 16.42 -4.79
N THR A 226 16.45 16.56 -6.08
CA THR A 226 15.85 15.48 -6.86
C THR A 226 16.79 14.28 -7.00
N GLY A 227 18.12 14.50 -6.94
CA GLY A 227 19.14 13.45 -6.92
C GLY A 227 19.23 12.65 -5.63
N VAL A 228 18.37 12.96 -4.63
CA VAL A 228 18.29 12.24 -3.35
C VAL A 228 17.00 11.42 -3.32
N PRO A 229 17.07 10.07 -3.19
CA PRO A 229 15.88 9.22 -3.11
C PRO A 229 15.00 9.59 -1.90
N HIS A 230 13.67 9.42 -2.07
CA HIS A 230 12.66 9.68 -1.04
C HIS A 230 12.72 11.10 -0.45
N GLY A 231 13.15 12.07 -1.25
CA GLY A 231 13.13 13.48 -0.87
C GLY A 231 11.69 13.99 -0.81
N THR A 232 11.24 14.43 0.38
CA THR A 232 9.97 15.11 0.55
C THR A 232 10.16 16.61 0.33
N TRP A 233 9.05 17.33 0.15
CA TRP A 233 9.07 18.78 -0.06
C TRP A 233 9.67 19.53 1.13
N ARG A 234 10.33 20.65 0.77
CA ARG A 234 10.91 21.58 1.74
C ARG A 234 10.56 23.01 1.34
N ARG A 235 10.64 23.99 1.86
CA ARG A 235 10.32 25.37 1.48
C ARG A 235 11.25 25.96 0.40
N ARG A 236 11.83 25.07 -0.45
CA ARG A 236 12.76 25.50 -1.50
C ARG A 236 11.99 26.19 -2.61
N LYS A 237 12.48 27.36 -3.03
CA LYS A 237 12.00 28.04 -4.22
C LYS A 237 12.58 27.41 -5.49
N ILE A 238 11.72 27.18 -6.46
CA ILE A 238 12.08 26.67 -7.77
C ILE A 238 12.68 27.84 -8.59
N VAL A 239 13.77 27.55 -9.27
CA VAL A 239 14.45 28.50 -10.11
C VAL A 239 14.64 27.97 -11.53
N GLU A 240 14.89 28.86 -12.49
CA GLU A 240 15.21 28.46 -13.86
C GLU A 240 16.38 27.50 -13.90
N GLY A 241 16.28 26.44 -14.68
CA GLY A 241 17.25 25.36 -14.77
C GLY A 241 17.01 24.18 -13.80
N ASP A 242 16.03 24.26 -12.90
CA ASP A 242 15.77 23.21 -11.95
C ASP A 242 15.11 21.96 -12.58
N PRO A 243 15.61 20.76 -12.28
CA PRO A 243 14.83 19.54 -12.33
C PRO A 243 13.77 19.53 -11.24
N ILE A 244 12.60 18.95 -11.53
CA ILE A 244 11.51 18.76 -10.57
C ILE A 244 11.09 17.30 -10.62
N PHE A 245 10.96 16.68 -9.43
CA PHE A 245 10.49 15.32 -9.27
C PHE A 245 9.15 15.35 -8.54
N LEU A 246 8.14 14.72 -9.16
CA LEU A 246 6.78 14.62 -8.65
C LEU A 246 6.40 13.15 -8.54
N GLU A 247 6.14 12.66 -7.35
CA GLU A 247 5.61 11.32 -7.11
C GLU A 247 4.57 11.38 -6.00
N MET A 248 3.39 10.82 -6.23
CA MET A 248 2.35 10.70 -5.23
C MET A 248 1.47 9.49 -5.49
N ALA A 249 0.77 9.06 -4.46
CA ALA A 249 -0.37 8.17 -4.58
C ALA A 249 -1.66 8.92 -4.24
N ALA A 250 -2.80 8.34 -4.61
CA ALA A 250 -4.12 8.71 -4.13
C ALA A 250 -4.86 7.44 -3.70
N ALA A 251 -5.87 7.59 -2.85
CA ALA A 251 -6.58 6.46 -2.25
C ALA A 251 -8.10 6.57 -2.42
N HIS A 252 -8.75 5.44 -2.70
CA HIS A 252 -10.19 5.27 -2.62
C HIS A 252 -10.49 4.01 -1.82
N ASP A 253 -11.16 4.16 -0.68
CA ASP A 253 -11.39 3.06 0.27
C ASP A 253 -10.09 2.27 0.55
N ARG A 254 -9.02 2.98 0.89
CA ARG A 254 -7.67 2.45 1.16
C ARG A 254 -6.96 1.77 -0.01
N TYR A 255 -7.59 1.65 -1.21
CA TYR A 255 -6.93 1.17 -2.42
C TYR A 255 -6.19 2.31 -3.10
N HIS A 256 -4.91 2.12 -3.37
CA HIS A 256 -4.01 3.14 -3.90
C HIS A 256 -3.69 2.93 -5.38
N ALA A 257 -3.47 4.04 -6.06
CA ALA A 257 -2.73 4.12 -7.32
C ALA A 257 -1.67 5.21 -7.18
N ALA A 258 -0.50 5.02 -7.77
CA ALA A 258 0.63 5.94 -7.67
C ALA A 258 1.15 6.33 -9.05
N LEU A 259 1.63 7.55 -9.18
CA LEU A 259 2.31 8.04 -10.36
C LEU A 259 3.56 8.84 -10.00
N MET A 260 4.56 8.73 -10.86
CA MET A 260 5.79 9.50 -10.81
C MET A 260 6.04 10.16 -12.17
N ARG A 261 6.32 11.44 -12.16
CA ARG A 261 6.72 12.22 -13.36
C ARG A 261 7.87 13.13 -13.02
N SER A 262 8.72 13.36 -14.00
CA SER A 262 9.78 14.37 -13.93
C SER A 262 9.44 15.57 -14.78
N ALA A 263 9.88 16.74 -14.33
CA ALA A 263 9.76 17.99 -15.08
C ALA A 263 11.09 18.74 -15.05
N TRP A 264 11.25 19.69 -15.96
CA TRP A 264 12.39 20.60 -16.00
C TRP A 264 11.91 22.02 -16.28
N LEU A 265 12.25 22.95 -15.41
CA LEU A 265 11.97 24.36 -15.67
C LEU A 265 13.14 24.94 -16.47
N GLY A 266 12.88 25.36 -17.72
CA GLY A 266 13.90 25.78 -18.65
C GLY A 266 14.56 24.64 -19.41
N LYS A 267 15.82 24.83 -19.85
CA LYS A 267 16.51 23.87 -20.73
C LYS A 267 17.25 22.77 -19.93
N PRO A 268 16.85 21.50 -20.03
CA PRO A 268 17.58 20.39 -19.42
C PRO A 268 18.94 20.16 -20.10
N PRO A 269 19.94 19.63 -19.40
CA PRO A 269 21.18 19.17 -20.01
C PRO A 269 20.93 17.93 -20.88
N ALA A 270 21.78 17.72 -21.89
CA ALA A 270 21.63 16.62 -22.84
C ALA A 270 21.56 15.24 -22.14
N VAL A 271 22.33 15.04 -21.09
CA VAL A 271 22.34 13.79 -20.31
C VAL A 271 20.99 13.52 -19.65
N ALA A 272 20.25 14.54 -19.21
CA ALA A 272 18.92 14.36 -18.62
C ALA A 272 17.89 13.89 -19.66
N LEU A 273 17.98 14.41 -20.90
CA LEU A 273 17.12 13.95 -22.01
C LEU A 273 17.47 12.53 -22.46
N GLU A 274 18.74 12.15 -22.43
CA GLU A 274 19.17 10.78 -22.68
C GLU A 274 18.65 9.83 -21.60
N MET A 275 18.82 10.16 -20.32
CA MET A 275 18.31 9.36 -19.18
C MET A 275 16.79 9.25 -19.25
N GLU A 276 16.08 10.29 -19.61
CA GLU A 276 14.62 10.25 -19.79
C GLU A 276 14.21 9.24 -20.85
N LYS A 277 14.85 9.27 -22.02
CA LYS A 277 14.62 8.29 -23.08
C LYS A 277 14.86 6.86 -22.60
N VAL A 278 15.96 6.64 -21.88
CA VAL A 278 16.27 5.31 -21.30
C VAL A 278 15.20 4.89 -20.28
N CYS A 279 14.70 5.79 -19.44
CA CYS A 279 13.60 5.48 -18.49
C CYS A 279 12.31 5.09 -19.23
N GLN A 280 11.96 5.79 -20.33
CA GLN A 280 10.78 5.45 -21.14
C GLN A 280 10.93 4.07 -21.79
N GLU A 281 12.08 3.78 -22.38
CA GLU A 281 12.37 2.49 -22.99
C GLU A 281 12.40 1.36 -21.94
N ALA A 282 12.98 1.60 -20.77
CA ALA A 282 13.04 0.64 -19.67
C ALA A 282 11.65 0.35 -19.08
N LEU A 283 10.81 1.39 -18.93
CA LEU A 283 9.41 1.21 -18.52
C LEU A 283 8.66 0.36 -19.57
N GLN A 284 8.78 0.72 -20.84
CA GLN A 284 8.07 -0.01 -21.90
C GLN A 284 8.53 -1.48 -21.97
N ALA A 285 9.83 -1.75 -21.86
CA ALA A 285 10.37 -3.11 -21.85
C ALA A 285 9.83 -3.93 -20.65
N ALA A 286 9.71 -3.31 -19.46
CA ALA A 286 9.09 -3.96 -18.31
C ALA A 286 7.61 -4.28 -18.58
N LEU A 287 6.87 -3.33 -19.15
CA LEU A 287 5.45 -3.48 -19.47
C LEU A 287 5.20 -4.56 -20.50
N ASP A 288 6.03 -4.65 -21.56
CA ASP A 288 5.92 -5.66 -22.63
C ASP A 288 6.22 -7.09 -22.11
N ALA A 289 6.98 -7.20 -21.03
CA ALA A 289 7.25 -8.48 -20.37
C ALA A 289 6.10 -8.94 -19.45
N ILE A 290 5.11 -8.08 -19.16
CA ILE A 290 3.97 -8.42 -18.30
C ILE A 290 2.94 -9.20 -19.10
N ARG A 291 2.77 -10.47 -18.73
CA ARG A 291 1.73 -11.35 -19.25
C ARG A 291 1.46 -12.48 -18.25
N PRO A 292 0.27 -13.07 -18.23
CA PRO A 292 0.00 -14.25 -17.41
C PRO A 292 1.02 -15.37 -17.64
N GLY A 293 1.49 -15.99 -16.55
CA GLY A 293 2.50 -17.07 -16.58
C GLY A 293 3.96 -16.61 -16.70
N ALA A 294 4.23 -15.32 -17.00
CA ALA A 294 5.58 -14.78 -16.82
C ALA A 294 5.89 -14.64 -15.33
N THR A 295 7.16 -14.76 -14.92
CA THR A 295 7.56 -14.55 -13.53
C THR A 295 7.64 -13.07 -13.17
N CYS A 296 7.49 -12.73 -11.89
CA CYS A 296 7.72 -11.36 -11.39
C CYS A 296 9.15 -10.84 -11.66
N GLU A 297 10.10 -11.73 -11.92
CA GLU A 297 11.46 -11.39 -12.35
C GLU A 297 11.53 -10.88 -13.79
N ALA A 298 10.70 -11.39 -14.69
CA ALA A 298 10.78 -11.11 -16.13
C ALA A 298 10.68 -9.60 -16.46
N PRO A 299 9.72 -8.81 -15.92
CA PRO A 299 9.69 -7.36 -16.12
C PRO A 299 10.93 -6.64 -15.59
N HIS A 300 11.51 -7.12 -14.48
CA HIS A 300 12.73 -6.55 -13.93
C HIS A 300 13.92 -6.77 -14.84
N LEU A 301 14.12 -7.99 -15.33
CA LEU A 301 15.23 -8.31 -16.24
C LEU A 301 15.11 -7.52 -17.54
N ALA A 302 13.90 -7.36 -18.09
CA ALA A 302 13.68 -6.56 -19.29
C ALA A 302 14.02 -5.09 -19.09
N CYS A 303 13.57 -4.48 -17.96
CA CYS A 303 13.90 -3.12 -17.57
C CYS A 303 15.42 -2.94 -17.39
N GLN A 304 16.04 -3.82 -16.60
CA GLN A 304 17.47 -3.77 -16.29
C GLN A 304 18.34 -3.89 -17.54
N ALA A 305 17.98 -4.77 -18.47
CA ALA A 305 18.71 -4.94 -19.72
C ALA A 305 18.75 -3.67 -20.60
N VAL A 306 17.70 -2.85 -20.57
CA VAL A 306 17.69 -1.55 -21.26
C VAL A 306 18.66 -0.58 -20.58
N ILE A 307 18.59 -0.50 -19.26
CA ILE A 307 19.42 0.39 -18.45
C ILE A 307 20.90 0.02 -18.56
N ASP A 308 21.23 -1.27 -18.49
CA ASP A 308 22.60 -1.77 -18.59
C ASP A 308 23.20 -1.49 -19.97
N ARG A 309 22.43 -1.74 -21.03
CA ARG A 309 22.85 -1.47 -22.40
C ARG A 309 23.11 0.01 -22.68
N ALA A 310 22.40 0.89 -21.99
CA ALA A 310 22.60 2.33 -22.05
C ALA A 310 23.74 2.83 -21.14
N GLY A 311 24.38 1.96 -20.33
CA GLY A 311 25.49 2.33 -19.46
C GLY A 311 25.09 2.98 -18.13
N TYR A 312 23.80 2.88 -17.73
CA TYR A 312 23.28 3.51 -16.52
C TYR A 312 23.04 2.52 -15.35
N THR A 313 23.69 1.36 -15.34
CA THR A 313 23.56 0.34 -14.28
C THR A 313 23.79 0.92 -12.88
N ASP A 314 24.80 1.78 -12.73
CA ASP A 314 25.10 2.41 -11.45
C ASP A 314 24.11 3.49 -11.02
N ASN A 315 23.29 3.97 -11.92
CA ASN A 315 22.27 4.98 -11.70
C ASN A 315 20.89 4.38 -11.33
N PHE A 316 20.77 3.02 -11.36
CA PHE A 316 19.55 2.29 -11.04
C PHE A 316 19.80 1.27 -9.92
N LYS A 317 19.52 1.63 -8.67
CA LYS A 317 19.84 0.84 -7.47
C LYS A 317 18.58 0.32 -6.76
N LYS A 318 17.57 -0.14 -7.53
CA LYS A 318 16.28 -0.57 -6.94
C LYS A 318 15.57 -1.64 -7.75
N ARG A 319 14.53 -2.23 -7.16
CA ARG A 319 13.54 -3.06 -7.88
C ARG A 319 12.81 -2.22 -8.94
N THR A 320 12.39 -2.88 -10.02
CA THR A 320 11.66 -2.23 -11.13
C THR A 320 10.24 -1.86 -10.74
N GLY A 321 9.60 -2.65 -9.89
CA GLY A 321 8.23 -2.39 -9.46
C GLY A 321 7.86 -3.16 -8.20
N TYR A 322 6.68 -2.88 -7.70
CA TYR A 322 6.10 -3.51 -6.51
C TYR A 322 4.58 -3.56 -6.59
N SER A 323 3.99 -4.57 -5.94
CA SER A 323 2.54 -4.69 -5.80
C SER A 323 1.96 -3.46 -5.11
N ILE A 324 0.78 -3.01 -5.57
CA ILE A 324 0.06 -1.88 -5.01
C ILE A 324 -1.42 -2.26 -4.85
N GLY A 325 -2.06 -1.72 -3.82
CA GLY A 325 -3.45 -2.01 -3.49
C GLY A 325 -3.84 -1.36 -2.17
N ILE A 326 -4.19 -2.18 -1.17
CA ILE A 326 -4.53 -1.68 0.16
C ILE A 326 -3.27 -1.20 0.86
N SER A 327 -3.31 0.02 1.39
CA SER A 327 -2.21 0.53 2.20
C SER A 327 -2.66 1.49 3.29
N PHE A 328 -1.85 1.48 4.37
CA PHE A 328 -1.86 2.41 5.49
C PHE A 328 -0.44 2.95 5.67
N ALA A 329 -0.27 4.08 6.37
CA ALA A 329 1.06 4.58 6.63
C ALA A 329 1.95 3.51 7.30
N PRO A 330 3.23 3.43 6.93
CA PRO A 330 4.03 4.46 6.26
C PRO A 330 4.26 4.23 4.76
N ASP A 331 3.52 3.39 4.07
CA ASP A 331 3.72 3.08 2.65
C ASP A 331 2.41 3.23 1.87
N TRP A 332 2.47 3.49 0.57
CA TRP A 332 1.33 3.40 -0.34
C TRP A 332 1.29 2.11 -1.16
N GLY A 333 2.32 1.28 -1.04
CA GLY A 333 2.48 0.03 -1.79
C GLY A 333 2.28 -1.22 -0.94
N GLU A 334 2.21 -2.33 -1.61
CA GLU A 334 2.16 -3.68 -1.06
C GLU A 334 3.45 -4.46 -1.39
N GLY A 335 4.60 -3.75 -1.41
CA GLY A 335 5.87 -4.31 -1.86
C GLY A 335 6.40 -5.48 -1.04
N ALA A 336 5.88 -5.69 0.16
CA ALA A 336 6.14 -6.88 0.96
C ALA A 336 5.37 -8.13 0.47
N ILE A 337 4.30 -7.95 -0.33
CA ILE A 337 3.53 -9.05 -0.94
C ILE A 337 4.28 -9.56 -2.16
N LEU A 338 4.49 -8.70 -3.17
CA LEU A 338 5.22 -9.03 -4.41
C LEU A 338 6.10 -7.87 -4.85
N SER A 339 7.24 -8.20 -5.42
CA SER A 339 8.14 -7.25 -6.08
C SER A 339 8.48 -7.75 -7.48
N LEU A 340 8.62 -6.83 -8.43
CA LEU A 340 9.23 -7.10 -9.72
C LEU A 340 10.75 -6.93 -9.57
N TYR A 341 11.40 -8.03 -9.22
CA TYR A 341 12.83 -8.05 -8.91
C TYR A 341 13.45 -9.42 -9.21
N SER A 342 14.78 -9.44 -9.33
CA SER A 342 15.56 -10.65 -9.62
C SER A 342 15.30 -11.74 -8.59
N GLY A 343 15.15 -12.97 -9.04
CA GLY A 343 14.92 -14.15 -8.22
C GLY A 343 13.47 -14.33 -7.71
N ILE A 344 12.54 -13.45 -8.06
CA ILE A 344 11.12 -13.62 -7.72
C ILE A 344 10.42 -14.43 -8.80
N THR A 345 10.27 -15.74 -8.55
CA THR A 345 9.74 -16.72 -9.49
C THR A 345 8.21 -16.86 -9.47
N THR A 346 7.52 -16.09 -8.64
CA THR A 346 6.04 -16.05 -8.61
C THR A 346 5.51 -15.67 -9.98
N GLU A 347 4.59 -16.46 -10.54
CA GLU A 347 3.97 -16.20 -11.83
C GLU A 347 2.96 -15.06 -11.72
N LEU A 348 2.97 -14.18 -12.72
CA LEU A 348 1.99 -13.13 -12.89
C LEU A 348 0.62 -13.72 -13.26
N GLN A 349 -0.42 -13.23 -12.59
CA GLN A 349 -1.80 -13.64 -12.79
C GLN A 349 -2.68 -12.44 -13.12
N PRO A 350 -3.74 -12.61 -13.93
CA PRO A 350 -4.73 -11.57 -14.13
C PRO A 350 -5.29 -11.06 -12.78
N GLY A 351 -5.45 -9.73 -12.67
CA GLY A 351 -5.86 -9.08 -11.43
C GLY A 351 -4.72 -8.66 -10.51
N MET A 352 -3.49 -9.11 -10.72
CA MET A 352 -2.34 -8.56 -10.00
C MET A 352 -2.09 -7.11 -10.44
N THR A 353 -1.70 -6.25 -9.51
CA THR A 353 -1.46 -4.83 -9.74
C THR A 353 -0.08 -4.42 -9.27
N PHE A 354 0.58 -3.56 -10.05
CA PHE A 354 1.94 -3.10 -9.76
C PHE A 354 2.09 -1.61 -10.04
N HIS A 355 2.86 -0.93 -9.22
CA HIS A 355 3.48 0.36 -9.55
C HIS A 355 4.88 0.09 -10.08
N ILE A 356 5.20 0.62 -11.25
CA ILE A 356 6.45 0.37 -11.99
C ILE A 356 7.14 1.71 -12.25
N PRO A 357 8.02 2.18 -11.32
CA PRO A 357 8.65 3.50 -11.37
C PRO A 357 10.15 3.45 -11.75
N PRO A 358 10.57 3.09 -12.96
CA PRO A 358 11.98 3.23 -13.33
C PRO A 358 12.40 4.70 -13.25
N ALA A 359 13.54 4.94 -12.61
CA ALA A 359 14.13 6.26 -12.44
C ALA A 359 15.65 6.15 -12.38
N LEU A 360 16.34 6.96 -13.16
CA LEU A 360 17.79 7.08 -13.17
C LEU A 360 18.22 8.32 -12.41
N ARG A 361 19.30 8.19 -11.63
CA ARG A 361 19.79 9.26 -10.76
C ARG A 361 21.26 9.54 -10.98
N ILE A 362 21.59 10.83 -11.12
CA ILE A 362 22.93 11.31 -10.79
C ILE A 362 22.82 11.78 -9.34
N TYR A 363 23.32 10.96 -8.43
CA TYR A 363 23.14 11.16 -7.00
C TYR A 363 23.71 12.50 -6.54
N GLY A 364 22.86 13.30 -5.88
CA GLY A 364 23.20 14.65 -5.42
C GLY A 364 23.06 15.74 -6.50
N GLU A 365 22.67 15.38 -7.73
CA GLU A 365 22.47 16.33 -8.82
C GLU A 365 21.02 16.34 -9.30
N PHE A 366 20.55 15.24 -9.89
CA PHE A 366 19.16 15.16 -10.35
C PHE A 366 18.68 13.72 -10.55
N THR A 367 17.35 13.58 -10.64
CA THR A 367 16.65 12.35 -11.03
C THR A 367 15.75 12.62 -12.23
N VAL A 368 15.72 11.68 -13.14
CA VAL A 368 14.70 11.58 -14.19
C VAL A 368 14.03 10.22 -14.06
N GLY A 369 12.70 10.19 -14.12
CA GLY A 369 11.94 8.96 -14.03
C GLY A 369 10.51 9.12 -14.46
N VAL A 370 9.89 7.99 -14.74
CA VAL A 370 8.50 7.86 -15.17
C VAL A 370 7.91 6.59 -14.57
N SER A 371 6.63 6.58 -14.27
CA SER A 371 5.98 5.37 -13.75
C SER A 371 4.60 5.12 -14.29
N GLU A 372 4.13 3.90 -14.10
CA GLU A 372 2.74 3.51 -14.29
C GLU A 372 2.25 2.63 -13.12
N THR A 373 1.00 2.82 -12.72
CA THR A 373 0.25 1.80 -12.00
C THR A 373 -0.52 0.98 -13.02
N ILE A 374 -0.34 -0.34 -12.99
CA ILE A 374 -0.94 -1.27 -13.96
C ILE A 374 -1.72 -2.39 -13.26
N VAL A 375 -2.63 -3.00 -14.03
CA VAL A 375 -3.23 -4.30 -13.72
C VAL A 375 -2.82 -5.30 -14.79
N VAL A 376 -2.45 -6.51 -14.38
CA VAL A 376 -2.23 -7.66 -15.28
C VAL A 376 -3.58 -8.10 -15.80
N THR A 377 -3.72 -8.25 -17.13
CA THR A 377 -4.93 -8.71 -17.82
C THR A 377 -4.73 -10.14 -18.34
N GLU A 378 -5.76 -10.71 -18.95
CA GLU A 378 -5.68 -12.05 -19.56
C GLU A 378 -4.62 -12.17 -20.66
N THR A 379 -4.22 -11.06 -21.28
CA THR A 379 -3.30 -11.06 -22.44
C THR A 379 -2.06 -10.20 -22.26
N GLY A 380 -1.93 -9.47 -21.17
CA GLY A 380 -0.83 -8.54 -20.94
C GLY A 380 -1.12 -7.62 -19.74
N TYR A 381 -1.15 -6.31 -19.95
CA TYR A 381 -1.41 -5.33 -18.91
C TYR A 381 -2.36 -4.22 -19.39
N ARG A 382 -2.91 -3.47 -18.43
CA ARG A 382 -3.62 -2.21 -18.65
C ARG A 382 -3.12 -1.18 -17.64
N ALA A 383 -2.67 -0.03 -18.10
CA ALA A 383 -2.36 1.12 -17.23
C ALA A 383 -3.65 1.68 -16.65
N LEU A 384 -3.61 2.16 -15.41
CA LEU A 384 -4.75 2.76 -14.72
C LEU A 384 -4.76 4.29 -14.86
N GLY A 385 -3.58 4.93 -14.91
CA GLY A 385 -3.43 6.38 -15.11
C GLY A 385 -3.51 6.79 -16.57
N THR A 386 -3.74 8.09 -16.82
CA THR A 386 -3.88 8.68 -18.15
C THR A 386 -2.93 9.85 -18.40
N VAL A 387 -2.13 10.26 -17.41
CA VAL A 387 -1.17 11.38 -17.54
C VAL A 387 -0.02 10.98 -18.46
N ASP A 388 0.29 11.85 -19.42
CA ASP A 388 1.39 11.64 -20.36
C ASP A 388 2.72 11.32 -19.67
N ARG A 389 3.50 10.41 -20.28
CA ARG A 389 4.76 9.89 -19.72
C ARG A 389 5.96 10.79 -19.94
N PRO A 390 6.12 11.52 -21.07
CA PRO A 390 7.35 12.25 -21.37
C PRO A 390 7.71 13.30 -20.31
N LEU A 391 9.00 13.57 -20.22
CA LEU A 391 9.54 14.66 -19.39
C LEU A 391 8.80 15.97 -19.68
N ILE A 392 8.28 16.57 -18.62
CA ILE A 392 7.55 17.83 -18.72
C ILE A 392 8.57 18.97 -18.87
N LEU A 393 8.57 19.62 -20.02
CA LEU A 393 9.41 20.79 -20.29
C LEU A 393 8.59 22.06 -20.14
N LEU A 394 9.06 23.02 -19.34
CA LEU A 394 8.37 24.27 -18.98
C LEU A 394 9.29 25.49 -19.15
#